data_a6578a02d5ee9cbee451d8572c8640d9
#
_entry.id   a6578a02d5ee9cbee451d8572c8640d9
#
_cell.length_a   1.000
_cell.length_b   1.000
_cell.length_c   1.000
_cell.angle_alpha   90.00
_cell.angle_beta   90.00
_cell.angle_gamma   90.00
#
_symmetry.space_group_name_H-M   'P 1'
#
loop_
_entity.id
_entity.type
_entity.pdbx_description
1 polymer ?
#
loop_
_entity_poly.entity_id
_entity_poly.type
_entity_poly.pdbx_seq_one_letter_code
_entity_poly.pdbx_strand_id
1 'polypeptide(L)'
;MLKRALVWGGAAVLCALVAVGCGGGGADGGGGEEGRYREEIVIGWTPPDITGVFKTATNYFERAAEEANAAGFNVKIQAQSPATHTAFADQLEIIENYVSQQVDVIAVSPADTEAIKPAIQRANEAGIPVIIVNLLEPQEDIEVASYIGFDNSEAASVSAYAVLDYYGGPGVLGEGEKVNVPEEQYLDLQWWEKTYENADPGEIEASGVVIEGIAGTFFSQERLDGFNEVMDQYDGVELLGEPIAADWNREKGVEAAETFLSRYNPNEMNFIWAASNEMGLGAMAAAQRKGVLDDSGGRTPPEEGKVAIFTNDVTPESTAEIRDGKIIAETHHGFAEWGWIGTKFGVQLACGQDVPQTFDIRPRTVWQGNADQFYPNPNLPEIDWQKIKNDC
;
A
#
# COMPACT_ATOMS: atom_id res chain seq x y z
N MET A 1 -16.05 -45.91 -56.64
CA MET A 1 -16.39 -45.52 -58.01
C MET A 1 -15.82 -44.15 -58.29
N LEU A 2 -15.00 -44.11 -59.34
CA LEU A 2 -14.47 -43.01 -60.17
C LEU A 2 -13.81 -41.81 -59.44
N LYS A 3 -12.46 -41.69 -59.43
CA LYS A 3 -11.45 -41.43 -60.50
C LYS A 3 -11.77 -40.20 -61.39
N ARG A 4 -10.85 -39.16 -61.23
CA ARG A 4 -10.03 -38.51 -62.27
C ARG A 4 -9.55 -37.16 -61.71
N ALA A 5 -8.30 -36.80 -61.49
CA ALA A 5 -7.04 -36.83 -62.28
C ALA A 5 -6.91 -35.66 -63.29
N LEU A 6 -5.77 -35.00 -63.16
CA LEU A 6 -4.95 -34.26 -64.14
C LEU A 6 -5.39 -32.81 -64.46
N VAL A 7 -4.56 -31.78 -64.77
CA VAL A 7 -3.17 -31.72 -65.24
C VAL A 7 -2.65 -30.28 -65.19
N TRP A 8 -1.42 -30.05 -64.83
CA TRP A 8 -0.35 -29.19 -65.30
C TRP A 8 -0.62 -27.75 -65.84
N GLY A 9 0.25 -26.84 -65.43
CA GLY A 9 0.57 -25.61 -66.11
C GLY A 9 1.64 -24.81 -65.36
N GLY A 10 2.91 -25.11 -65.64
CA GLY A 10 4.07 -24.37 -65.19
C GLY A 10 4.40 -23.23 -66.13
N ALA A 11 5.03 -22.21 -65.60
CA ALA A 11 5.85 -21.26 -66.36
C ALA A 11 6.92 -20.70 -65.41
N ALA A 12 8.16 -21.08 -65.66
CA ALA A 12 9.38 -20.47 -65.17
C ALA A 12 9.80 -19.37 -66.16
N VAL A 13 10.43 -18.33 -65.70
CA VAL A 13 11.36 -17.40 -66.44
C VAL A 13 11.63 -16.24 -65.46
N LEU A 14 12.78 -15.69 -65.23
CA LEU A 14 14.20 -15.85 -65.58
C LEU A 14 14.98 -14.86 -64.68
N CYS A 15 16.19 -15.23 -64.31
CA CYS A 15 17.20 -14.45 -63.61
C CYS A 15 17.52 -13.10 -64.24
N ALA A 16 17.89 -12.14 -63.43
CA ALA A 16 18.91 -11.15 -63.80
C ALA A 16 19.79 -10.82 -62.57
N LEU A 17 20.98 -11.38 -62.61
CA LEU A 17 22.15 -10.96 -61.81
C LEU A 17 22.72 -9.70 -62.45
N VAL A 18 22.97 -8.67 -61.59
CA VAL A 18 24.01 -7.68 -61.87
C VAL A 18 24.85 -7.53 -60.64
N ALA A 19 26.07 -8.03 -60.70
CA ALA A 19 27.16 -7.71 -59.79
C ALA A 19 27.99 -6.57 -60.44
N VAL A 20 28.68 -5.82 -59.61
CA VAL A 20 29.89 -4.98 -59.72
C VAL A 20 29.62 -3.70 -58.92
N GLY A 21 30.38 -3.33 -57.92
CA GLY A 21 31.77 -3.15 -57.82
C GLY A 21 32.27 -2.81 -56.37
N CYS A 22 33.47 -3.20 -56.12
CA CYS A 22 34.24 -2.98 -54.90
C CYS A 22 34.59 -1.51 -54.70
N GLY A 23 34.54 -1.06 -53.43
CA GLY A 23 35.21 0.17 -52.96
C GLY A 23 35.37 0.07 -51.47
N GLY A 24 36.57 -0.30 -50.99
CA GLY A 24 36.90 -0.42 -49.58
C GLY A 24 37.12 0.91 -48.90
N GLY A 25 36.90 0.91 -47.60
CA GLY A 25 37.25 2.02 -46.69
C GLY A 25 36.80 1.69 -45.28
N GLY A 26 37.72 1.32 -44.50
CA GLY A 26 37.98 1.34 -43.06
C GLY A 26 36.77 1.38 -42.10
N ALA A 27 36.76 0.33 -41.33
CA ALA A 27 35.98 0.14 -40.12
C ALA A 27 36.43 1.14 -39.02
N ASP A 28 35.45 1.57 -38.21
CA ASP A 28 35.63 1.53 -36.79
C ASP A 28 34.24 1.22 -36.19
N GLY A 29 34.15 0.04 -35.61
CA GLY A 29 33.01 -0.43 -34.88
C GLY A 29 32.99 0.23 -33.50
N GLY A 30 32.18 1.20 -33.33
CA GLY A 30 31.66 1.63 -32.07
C GLY A 30 30.18 1.19 -32.02
N GLY A 31 29.95 -0.03 -31.61
CA GLY A 31 28.62 -0.44 -31.17
C GLY A 31 28.28 0.22 -29.85
N GLY A 32 27.88 1.49 -29.91
CA GLY A 32 27.10 2.09 -28.86
C GLY A 32 25.76 1.35 -28.88
N GLU A 33 25.42 0.70 -27.79
CA GLU A 33 24.04 0.38 -27.50
C GLU A 33 23.29 1.70 -27.50
N GLU A 34 22.64 2.04 -28.60
CA GLU A 34 21.63 3.09 -28.64
C GLU A 34 20.59 2.66 -27.59
N GLY A 35 20.50 3.43 -26.49
CA GLY A 35 19.51 3.24 -25.45
C GLY A 35 18.14 3.05 -26.10
N ARG A 36 17.48 1.95 -25.76
CA ARG A 36 16.15 1.63 -26.25
C ARG A 36 15.15 2.61 -25.62
N TYR A 37 15.06 3.81 -26.14
CA TYR A 37 13.95 4.69 -25.83
C TYR A 37 12.69 4.03 -26.40
N ARG A 38 11.90 3.39 -25.53
CA ARG A 38 10.62 2.81 -25.95
C ARG A 38 9.64 3.94 -26.24
N GLU A 39 8.91 3.84 -27.33
CA GLU A 39 7.88 4.82 -27.68
C GLU A 39 6.79 4.91 -26.60
N GLU A 40 6.50 3.83 -25.91
CA GLU A 40 5.55 3.76 -24.78
C GLU A 40 6.12 2.89 -23.66
N ILE A 41 5.95 3.33 -22.43
CA ILE A 41 6.26 2.55 -21.21
C ILE A 41 4.93 2.17 -20.57
N VAL A 42 4.68 0.87 -20.46
CA VAL A 42 3.47 0.33 -19.83
C VAL A 42 3.81 -0.28 -18.47
N ILE A 43 3.24 0.28 -17.41
CA ILE A 43 3.34 -0.27 -16.06
C ILE A 43 2.00 -0.95 -15.73
N GLY A 44 2.01 -2.28 -15.59
CA GLY A 44 0.87 -3.04 -15.09
C GLY A 44 0.79 -2.87 -13.58
N TRP A 45 -0.32 -2.37 -13.05
CA TRP A 45 -0.58 -2.23 -11.62
C TRP A 45 -1.73 -3.13 -11.17
N THR A 46 -1.48 -4.02 -10.19
CA THR A 46 -2.52 -4.87 -9.63
C THR A 46 -2.51 -4.88 -8.10
N PRO A 47 -3.41 -4.12 -7.46
CA PRO A 47 -3.71 -4.22 -6.03
C PRO A 47 -4.79 -5.29 -5.77
N PRO A 48 -5.08 -5.61 -4.47
CA PRO A 48 -6.16 -6.52 -4.09
C PRO A 48 -7.57 -6.05 -4.49
N ASP A 49 -7.77 -4.73 -4.57
CA ASP A 49 -8.96 -4.08 -5.14
C ASP A 49 -8.60 -2.66 -5.65
N ILE A 50 -9.57 -1.93 -6.21
CA ILE A 50 -9.41 -0.51 -6.60
C ILE A 50 -10.44 0.35 -5.85
N THR A 51 -10.53 0.18 -4.53
CA THR A 51 -11.33 1.01 -3.63
C THR A 51 -10.45 1.59 -2.52
N GLY A 52 -10.98 2.45 -1.68
CA GLY A 52 -10.31 2.96 -0.47
C GLY A 52 -8.84 3.34 -0.68
N VAL A 53 -7.97 2.66 0.04
CA VAL A 53 -6.52 2.89 0.05
C VAL A 53 -5.88 2.63 -1.31
N PHE A 54 -6.27 1.55 -1.99
CA PHE A 54 -5.70 1.18 -3.28
C PHE A 54 -6.16 2.09 -4.41
N LYS A 55 -7.35 2.70 -4.29
CA LYS A 55 -7.75 3.78 -5.17
C LYS A 55 -6.84 5.00 -5.01
N THR A 56 -6.49 5.32 -3.76
CA THR A 56 -5.54 6.40 -3.49
C THR A 56 -4.19 6.11 -4.14
N ALA A 57 -3.61 4.92 -3.93
CA ALA A 57 -2.36 4.52 -4.58
C ALA A 57 -2.46 4.59 -6.11
N THR A 58 -3.53 4.04 -6.70
CA THR A 58 -3.77 4.07 -8.15
C THR A 58 -3.78 5.49 -8.70
N ASN A 59 -4.49 6.42 -8.04
CA ASN A 59 -4.53 7.82 -8.45
C ASN A 59 -3.13 8.46 -8.46
N TYR A 60 -2.25 8.05 -7.55
CA TYR A 60 -0.88 8.59 -7.49
C TYR A 60 0.08 7.89 -8.46
N PHE A 61 -0.16 6.64 -8.85
CA PHE A 61 0.48 6.02 -10.02
C PHE A 61 0.16 6.82 -11.29
N GLU A 62 -1.12 7.13 -11.53
CA GLU A 62 -1.58 7.89 -12.67
C GLU A 62 -1.03 9.33 -12.67
N ARG A 63 -1.07 10.02 -11.52
CA ARG A 63 -0.55 11.37 -11.38
C ARG A 63 0.96 11.45 -11.65
N ALA A 64 1.75 10.51 -11.15
CA ALA A 64 3.19 10.45 -11.43
C ALA A 64 3.46 10.16 -12.92
N ALA A 65 2.63 9.32 -13.56
CA ALA A 65 2.71 9.10 -15.00
C ALA A 65 2.38 10.37 -15.81
N GLU A 66 1.38 11.17 -15.38
CA GLU A 66 1.08 12.47 -16.00
C GLU A 66 2.26 13.43 -15.91
N GLU A 67 2.97 13.50 -14.77
CA GLU A 67 4.17 14.32 -14.62
C GLU A 67 5.34 13.82 -15.49
N ALA A 68 5.55 12.50 -15.56
CA ALA A 68 6.54 11.90 -16.46
C ALA A 68 6.22 12.26 -17.92
N ASN A 69 4.92 12.18 -18.30
CA ASN A 69 4.46 12.53 -19.65
C ASN A 69 4.64 14.02 -19.96
N ALA A 70 4.41 14.91 -18.99
CA ALA A 70 4.71 16.32 -19.10
C ALA A 70 6.22 16.61 -19.31
N ALA A 71 7.09 15.75 -18.76
CA ALA A 71 8.54 15.78 -18.99
C ALA A 71 8.97 15.11 -20.31
N GLY A 72 8.01 14.59 -21.07
CA GLY A 72 8.20 14.06 -22.43
C GLY A 72 8.46 12.56 -22.48
N PHE A 73 8.08 11.79 -21.47
CA PHE A 73 7.87 10.35 -21.58
C PHE A 73 6.51 10.04 -22.21
N ASN A 74 6.23 8.77 -22.47
CA ASN A 74 4.90 8.25 -22.80
C ASN A 74 4.63 7.06 -21.88
N VAL A 75 4.24 7.35 -20.62
CA VAL A 75 3.96 6.35 -19.57
C VAL A 75 2.48 6.10 -19.50
N LYS A 76 2.10 4.83 -19.45
CA LYS A 76 0.74 4.37 -19.27
C LYS A 76 0.65 3.44 -18.04
N ILE A 77 -0.23 3.76 -17.14
CA ILE A 77 -0.60 2.87 -16.04
C ILE A 77 -1.77 2.00 -16.48
N GLN A 78 -1.57 0.68 -16.47
CA GLN A 78 -2.61 -0.30 -16.73
C GLN A 78 -3.03 -0.93 -15.41
N ALA A 79 -4.03 -0.32 -14.75
CA ALA A 79 -4.51 -0.77 -13.45
C ALA A 79 -5.64 -1.80 -13.61
N GLN A 80 -5.51 -2.96 -12.97
CA GLN A 80 -6.54 -3.99 -12.87
C GLN A 80 -6.48 -4.63 -11.48
N SER A 81 -7.63 -5.01 -10.94
CA SER A 81 -7.70 -5.68 -9.64
C SER A 81 -8.74 -6.79 -9.62
N PRO A 82 -8.61 -7.75 -8.70
CA PRO A 82 -9.71 -8.61 -8.29
C PRO A 82 -10.93 -7.80 -7.82
N ALA A 83 -12.07 -8.48 -7.68
CA ALA A 83 -13.29 -7.87 -7.15
C ALA A 83 -13.26 -7.72 -5.62
N THR A 84 -12.48 -8.56 -4.93
CA THR A 84 -12.36 -8.59 -3.47
C THR A 84 -10.96 -9.02 -3.05
N HIS A 85 -10.54 -8.65 -1.84
CA HIS A 85 -9.24 -9.03 -1.26
C HIS A 85 -9.05 -10.55 -1.12
N THR A 86 -10.12 -11.35 -1.12
CA THR A 86 -10.05 -12.80 -1.00
C THR A 86 -10.02 -13.53 -2.35
N ALA A 87 -10.10 -12.82 -3.46
CA ALA A 87 -10.08 -13.40 -4.81
C ALA A 87 -8.63 -13.56 -5.33
N PHE A 88 -7.80 -14.29 -4.61
CA PHE A 88 -6.36 -14.46 -4.90
C PHE A 88 -6.09 -14.98 -6.32
N ALA A 89 -6.90 -15.94 -6.80
CA ALA A 89 -6.74 -16.50 -8.14
C ALA A 89 -6.93 -15.46 -9.25
N ASP A 90 -7.84 -14.50 -9.07
CA ASP A 90 -8.08 -13.44 -10.05
C ASP A 90 -6.84 -12.53 -10.17
N GLN A 91 -6.12 -12.27 -9.06
CA GLN A 91 -4.89 -11.47 -9.11
C GLN A 91 -3.77 -12.19 -9.87
N LEU A 92 -3.67 -13.52 -9.74
CA LEU A 92 -2.72 -14.31 -10.54
C LEU A 92 -3.02 -14.19 -12.03
N GLU A 93 -4.30 -14.33 -12.44
CA GLU A 93 -4.73 -14.19 -13.82
C GLU A 93 -4.41 -12.80 -14.40
N ILE A 94 -4.54 -11.74 -13.59
CA ILE A 94 -4.20 -10.37 -14.00
C ILE A 94 -2.71 -10.27 -14.29
N ILE A 95 -1.84 -10.83 -13.45
CA ILE A 95 -0.39 -10.82 -13.69
C ILE A 95 -0.04 -11.63 -14.95
N GLU A 96 -0.65 -12.81 -15.14
CA GLU A 96 -0.46 -13.61 -16.35
C GLU A 96 -0.89 -12.85 -17.62
N ASN A 97 -1.95 -12.06 -17.53
CA ASN A 97 -2.39 -11.19 -18.61
C ASN A 97 -1.36 -10.09 -18.89
N TYR A 98 -0.76 -9.47 -17.88
CA TYR A 98 0.32 -8.49 -18.06
C TYR A 98 1.55 -9.12 -18.71
N VAL A 99 1.94 -10.32 -18.28
CA VAL A 99 3.03 -11.10 -18.91
C VAL A 99 2.72 -11.36 -20.39
N SER A 100 1.50 -11.80 -20.70
CA SER A 100 1.07 -12.08 -22.07
C SER A 100 1.04 -10.84 -22.97
N GLN A 101 0.76 -9.68 -22.41
CA GLN A 101 0.76 -8.38 -23.07
C GLN A 101 2.17 -7.77 -23.18
N GLN A 102 3.16 -8.37 -22.53
CA GLN A 102 4.54 -7.90 -22.49
C GLN A 102 4.65 -6.45 -21.97
N VAL A 103 3.96 -6.15 -20.86
CA VAL A 103 4.14 -4.85 -20.19
C VAL A 103 5.62 -4.67 -19.77
N ASP A 104 6.06 -3.43 -19.62
CA ASP A 104 7.47 -3.14 -19.32
C ASP A 104 7.84 -3.41 -17.87
N VAL A 105 6.91 -3.21 -16.94
CA VAL A 105 7.07 -3.43 -15.50
C VAL A 105 5.74 -3.87 -14.90
N ILE A 106 5.78 -4.76 -13.92
CA ILE A 106 4.61 -5.11 -13.13
C ILE A 106 4.80 -4.58 -11.70
N ALA A 107 3.87 -3.74 -11.25
CA ALA A 107 3.72 -3.34 -9.85
C ALA A 107 2.56 -4.13 -9.24
N VAL A 108 2.78 -4.74 -8.08
CA VAL A 108 1.77 -5.56 -7.40
C VAL A 108 1.76 -5.29 -5.90
N SER A 109 0.56 -5.08 -5.34
CA SER A 109 0.34 -5.25 -3.91
C SER A 109 -0.31 -6.61 -3.69
N PRO A 110 0.39 -7.59 -3.11
CA PRO A 110 -0.13 -8.94 -2.99
C PRO A 110 -1.38 -8.99 -2.11
N ALA A 111 -2.45 -9.65 -2.57
CA ALA A 111 -3.58 -10.00 -1.71
C ALA A 111 -3.19 -11.12 -0.73
N ASP A 112 -2.26 -11.99 -1.14
CA ASP A 112 -1.62 -13.02 -0.33
C ASP A 112 -0.19 -13.24 -0.83
N THR A 113 0.79 -13.23 0.09
CA THR A 113 2.22 -13.27 -0.24
C THR A 113 2.68 -14.61 -0.80
N GLU A 114 2.05 -15.71 -0.41
CA GLU A 114 2.39 -17.05 -0.92
C GLU A 114 1.67 -17.38 -2.22
N ALA A 115 0.37 -17.06 -2.29
CA ALA A 115 -0.44 -17.34 -3.47
C ALA A 115 0.09 -16.63 -4.73
N ILE A 116 0.69 -15.44 -4.59
CA ILE A 116 1.14 -14.62 -5.72
C ILE A 116 2.44 -15.13 -6.38
N LYS A 117 3.29 -15.87 -5.65
CA LYS A 117 4.63 -16.28 -6.10
C LYS A 117 4.67 -16.95 -7.47
N PRO A 118 3.78 -17.91 -7.82
CA PRO A 118 3.81 -18.54 -9.13
C PRO A 118 3.62 -17.58 -10.31
N ALA A 119 2.82 -16.53 -10.12
CA ALA A 119 2.60 -15.53 -11.16
C ALA A 119 3.81 -14.58 -11.31
N ILE A 120 4.46 -14.22 -10.19
CA ILE A 120 5.70 -13.44 -10.20
C ILE A 120 6.83 -14.24 -10.85
N GLN A 121 6.96 -15.55 -10.57
CA GLN A 121 7.94 -16.41 -11.25
C GLN A 121 7.77 -16.40 -12.77
N ARG A 122 6.53 -16.43 -13.27
CA ARG A 122 6.27 -16.31 -14.72
C ARG A 122 6.66 -14.94 -15.29
N ALA A 123 6.47 -13.86 -14.53
CA ALA A 123 6.96 -12.53 -14.92
C ALA A 123 8.51 -12.51 -14.98
N ASN A 124 9.18 -13.11 -13.99
CA ASN A 124 10.63 -13.24 -13.97
C ASN A 124 11.15 -14.06 -15.17
N GLU A 125 10.52 -15.20 -15.48
CA GLU A 125 10.86 -16.04 -16.66
C GLU A 125 10.67 -15.28 -17.99
N ALA A 126 9.72 -14.34 -18.04
CA ALA A 126 9.48 -13.46 -19.18
C ALA A 126 10.44 -12.25 -19.24
N GLY A 127 11.31 -12.08 -18.22
CA GLY A 127 12.22 -10.94 -18.12
C GLY A 127 11.54 -9.60 -17.79
N ILE A 128 10.34 -9.65 -17.22
CA ILE A 128 9.58 -8.44 -16.81
C ILE A 128 9.92 -8.14 -15.34
N PRO A 129 10.51 -6.97 -15.03
CA PRO A 129 10.80 -6.60 -13.66
C PRO A 129 9.53 -6.41 -12.85
N VAL A 130 9.58 -6.85 -11.59
CA VAL A 130 8.44 -6.77 -10.66
C VAL A 130 8.79 -5.84 -9.50
N ILE A 131 7.87 -4.93 -9.17
CA ILE A 131 7.89 -4.11 -7.97
C ILE A 131 6.79 -4.64 -7.05
N ILE A 132 7.14 -5.00 -5.82
CA ILE A 132 6.14 -5.31 -4.79
C ILE A 132 5.89 -4.05 -3.95
N VAL A 133 4.62 -3.77 -3.73
CA VAL A 133 4.14 -2.62 -2.95
C VAL A 133 3.42 -3.15 -1.70
N ASN A 134 3.39 -2.39 -0.62
CA ASN A 134 2.80 -2.77 0.67
C ASN A 134 3.59 -3.85 1.44
N LEU A 135 4.84 -4.07 1.11
CA LEU A 135 5.68 -5.08 1.73
C LEU A 135 7.15 -4.63 1.66
N LEU A 136 7.92 -4.85 2.72
CA LEU A 136 9.38 -4.65 2.74
C LEU A 136 10.16 -5.95 2.81
N GLU A 137 9.56 -7.00 3.37
CA GLU A 137 10.21 -8.27 3.62
C GLU A 137 10.47 -9.01 2.30
N PRO A 138 11.76 -9.29 1.97
CA PRO A 138 12.10 -10.05 0.78
C PRO A 138 11.45 -11.43 0.80
N GLN A 139 10.82 -11.80 -0.31
CA GLN A 139 10.15 -13.07 -0.49
C GLN A 139 11.09 -14.08 -1.15
N GLU A 140 11.13 -15.30 -0.60
CA GLU A 140 11.92 -16.40 -1.19
C GLU A 140 11.29 -16.88 -2.51
N ASP A 141 12.12 -17.47 -3.36
CA ASP A 141 11.74 -18.11 -4.64
C ASP A 141 11.21 -17.18 -5.74
N ILE A 142 11.31 -15.85 -5.59
CA ILE A 142 10.96 -14.88 -6.63
C ILE A 142 12.01 -13.78 -6.74
N GLU A 143 12.14 -13.21 -7.94
CA GLU A 143 12.98 -12.03 -8.17
C GLU A 143 12.12 -10.77 -8.15
N VAL A 144 12.47 -9.82 -7.27
CA VAL A 144 11.78 -8.53 -7.11
C VAL A 144 12.79 -7.40 -7.28
N ALA A 145 12.50 -6.51 -8.21
CA ALA A 145 13.37 -5.37 -8.50
C ALA A 145 13.37 -4.33 -7.36
N SER A 146 12.22 -4.14 -6.71
CA SER A 146 12.09 -3.25 -5.55
C SER A 146 10.89 -3.61 -4.69
N TYR A 147 11.03 -3.45 -3.38
CA TYR A 147 9.96 -3.45 -2.40
C TYR A 147 9.68 -2.01 -1.96
N ILE A 148 8.44 -1.57 -2.09
CA ILE A 148 7.98 -0.25 -1.64
C ILE A 148 6.90 -0.49 -0.58
N GLY A 149 7.18 -0.17 0.67
CA GLY A 149 6.21 -0.45 1.72
C GLY A 149 6.69 -0.01 3.09
N PHE A 150 6.24 -0.70 4.08
CA PHE A 150 6.49 -0.46 5.49
C PHE A 150 6.46 -1.80 6.24
N ASP A 151 6.98 -1.81 7.45
CA ASP A 151 6.86 -2.92 8.37
C ASP A 151 5.45 -2.93 9.00
N ASN A 152 4.67 -3.99 8.75
CA ASN A 152 3.28 -4.10 9.20
C ASN A 152 3.15 -4.24 10.73
N SER A 153 4.11 -4.91 11.38
CA SER A 153 4.18 -5.01 12.83
C SER A 153 4.49 -3.65 13.45
N GLU A 154 5.50 -2.94 12.91
CA GLU A 154 5.84 -1.57 13.35
C GLU A 154 4.65 -0.62 13.22
N ALA A 155 3.91 -0.68 12.10
CA ALA A 155 2.73 0.15 11.89
C ALA A 155 1.66 -0.07 12.96
N ALA A 156 1.41 -1.31 13.33
CA ALA A 156 0.45 -1.64 14.37
C ALA A 156 0.94 -1.26 15.77
N SER A 157 2.24 -1.37 16.03
CA SER A 157 2.87 -0.88 17.26
C SER A 157 2.70 0.63 17.42
N VAL A 158 2.91 1.40 16.33
CA VAL A 158 2.64 2.85 16.30
C VAL A 158 1.18 3.15 16.65
N SER A 159 0.24 2.36 16.11
CA SER A 159 -1.19 2.50 16.40
C SER A 159 -1.52 2.19 17.87
N ALA A 160 -0.88 1.16 18.44
CA ALA A 160 -1.03 0.78 19.85
C ALA A 160 -0.57 1.91 20.79
N TYR A 161 0.59 2.50 20.52
CA TYR A 161 1.04 3.67 21.29
C TYR A 161 0.07 4.85 21.22
N ALA A 162 -0.57 5.10 20.07
CA ALA A 162 -1.58 6.15 19.97
C ALA A 162 -2.83 5.86 20.82
N VAL A 163 -3.25 4.59 20.94
CA VAL A 163 -4.30 4.17 21.87
C VAL A 163 -3.90 4.44 23.31
N LEU A 164 -2.74 3.94 23.72
CA LEU A 164 -2.22 4.13 25.09
C LEU A 164 -2.12 5.62 25.45
N ASP A 165 -1.63 6.41 24.50
CA ASP A 165 -1.42 7.84 24.69
C ASP A 165 -2.74 8.61 24.92
N TYR A 166 -3.81 8.18 24.28
CA TYR A 166 -5.13 8.73 24.47
C TYR A 166 -5.72 8.41 25.86
N TYR A 167 -5.38 7.23 26.42
CA TYR A 167 -5.89 6.74 27.70
C TYR A 167 -4.92 6.96 28.88
N GLY A 168 -4.21 8.06 28.89
CA GLY A 168 -3.38 8.48 30.02
C GLY A 168 -1.88 8.42 29.81
N GLY A 169 -1.43 8.11 28.58
CA GLY A 169 -0.02 8.18 28.21
C GLY A 169 0.55 9.60 28.27
N PRO A 170 1.87 9.75 28.15
CA PRO A 170 2.57 11.01 28.40
C PRO A 170 2.61 11.96 27.18
N GLY A 171 2.08 11.54 26.04
CA GLY A 171 2.43 12.10 24.74
C GLY A 171 1.54 13.20 24.19
N VAL A 172 0.81 12.92 23.13
CA VAL A 172 0.19 13.87 22.20
C VAL A 172 -1.31 13.98 22.38
N LEU A 173 -1.97 12.89 22.74
CA LEU A 173 -3.42 12.69 22.71
C LEU A 173 -4.05 12.68 24.10
N GLY A 174 -5.33 13.02 24.19
CA GLY A 174 -6.16 12.90 25.38
C GLY A 174 -5.55 13.53 26.63
N GLU A 175 -5.54 12.79 27.73
CA GLU A 175 -4.91 13.20 28.98
C GLU A 175 -3.38 13.23 28.92
N GLY A 176 -2.80 12.62 27.88
CA GLY A 176 -1.37 12.54 27.64
C GLY A 176 -0.70 13.81 27.12
N GLU A 177 -1.45 14.88 26.80
CA GLU A 177 -0.90 16.17 26.30
C GLU A 177 0.08 16.85 27.27
N LYS A 178 1.10 16.14 27.70
CA LYS A 178 2.21 16.63 28.55
C LYS A 178 3.47 16.89 27.73
N VAL A 179 3.50 16.43 26.48
CA VAL A 179 4.61 16.57 25.54
C VAL A 179 4.22 17.60 24.48
N ASN A 180 5.04 18.64 24.34
CA ASN A 180 4.86 19.59 23.25
C ASN A 180 5.40 18.98 21.95
N VAL A 181 4.53 18.71 20.98
CA VAL A 181 4.85 18.11 19.69
C VAL A 181 4.84 19.20 18.63
N PRO A 182 5.99 19.53 18.04
CA PRO A 182 6.02 20.41 16.87
C PRO A 182 5.21 19.84 15.71
N GLU A 183 4.58 20.69 14.91
CA GLU A 183 3.75 20.27 13.78
C GLU A 183 4.50 19.36 12.79
N GLU A 184 5.79 19.62 12.58
CA GLU A 184 6.67 18.84 11.71
C GLU A 184 7.24 17.57 12.34
N GLN A 185 6.89 17.26 13.59
CA GLN A 185 7.40 16.07 14.27
C GLN A 185 6.90 14.80 13.59
N TYR A 186 7.84 13.92 13.27
CA TYR A 186 7.54 12.59 12.73
C TYR A 186 7.23 11.64 13.88
N LEU A 187 5.96 11.21 13.99
CA LEU A 187 5.47 10.37 15.10
C LEU A 187 5.56 8.89 14.73
N ASP A 188 6.79 8.41 14.46
CA ASP A 188 7.10 7.01 14.18
C ASP A 188 7.30 6.18 15.45
N LEU A 189 7.56 4.88 15.29
CA LEU A 189 7.78 3.97 16.42
C LEU A 189 8.93 4.45 17.33
N GLN A 190 10.04 4.89 16.73
CA GLN A 190 11.20 5.38 17.51
C GLN A 190 10.85 6.57 18.41
N TRP A 191 10.00 7.48 17.88
CA TRP A 191 9.53 8.62 18.67
C TRP A 191 8.63 8.17 19.83
N TRP A 192 7.71 7.24 19.56
CA TRP A 192 6.81 6.70 20.58
C TRP A 192 7.57 5.96 21.67
N GLU A 193 8.43 5.01 21.34
CA GLU A 193 9.25 4.27 22.29
C GLU A 193 10.02 5.21 23.20
N LYS A 194 10.69 6.21 22.62
CA LYS A 194 11.43 7.21 23.40
C LYS A 194 10.51 8.03 24.32
N THR A 195 9.31 8.37 23.87
CA THR A 195 8.34 9.14 24.65
C THR A 195 7.83 8.32 25.83
N TYR A 196 7.66 7.02 25.64
CA TYR A 196 7.21 6.07 26.65
C TYR A 196 8.31 5.48 27.54
N GLU A 197 9.60 5.72 27.26
CA GLU A 197 10.73 5.17 28.00
C GLU A 197 10.63 5.38 29.53
N ASN A 198 9.96 6.44 29.96
CA ASN A 198 9.78 6.79 31.37
C ASN A 198 8.30 6.82 31.79
N ALA A 199 7.38 6.29 30.98
CA ALA A 199 5.97 6.23 31.33
C ALA A 199 5.73 5.23 32.47
N ASP A 200 4.79 5.54 33.37
CA ASP A 200 4.33 4.58 34.37
C ASP A 200 3.18 3.74 33.79
N PRO A 201 3.40 2.43 33.53
CA PRO A 201 2.36 1.57 32.96
C PRO A 201 1.08 1.47 33.80
N GLY A 202 1.19 1.73 35.11
CA GLY A 202 0.05 1.67 36.03
C GLY A 202 -0.91 2.87 35.95
N GLU A 203 -0.54 3.92 35.22
CA GLU A 203 -1.40 5.11 35.03
C GLU A 203 -2.28 5.00 33.76
N ILE A 204 -2.07 4.00 32.90
CA ILE A 204 -2.81 3.81 31.63
C ILE A 204 -3.88 2.74 31.84
N GLU A 205 -5.17 3.14 31.72
CA GLU A 205 -6.30 2.23 31.81
C GLU A 205 -7.16 2.33 30.57
N ALA A 206 -7.30 1.22 29.82
CA ALA A 206 -8.11 1.15 28.61
C ALA A 206 -8.70 -0.25 28.42
N SER A 207 -9.89 -0.33 27.86
CA SER A 207 -10.51 -1.60 27.48
C SER A 207 -11.06 -1.51 26.07
N GLY A 208 -10.67 -2.41 25.21
CA GLY A 208 -11.08 -2.33 23.80
C GLY A 208 -11.21 -3.65 23.09
N VAL A 209 -11.57 -3.57 21.83
CA VAL A 209 -11.74 -4.72 20.94
C VAL A 209 -10.99 -4.53 19.64
N VAL A 210 -10.71 -5.65 18.98
CA VAL A 210 -9.92 -5.71 17.76
C VAL A 210 -10.75 -6.19 16.58
N ILE A 211 -10.70 -5.44 15.47
CA ILE A 211 -11.22 -5.87 14.17
C ILE A 211 -10.02 -6.16 13.27
N GLU A 212 -9.81 -7.43 12.98
CA GLU A 212 -8.68 -7.88 12.16
C GLU A 212 -9.00 -7.96 10.67
N GLY A 213 -7.96 -8.08 9.83
CA GLY A 213 -8.11 -8.28 8.40
C GLY A 213 -8.63 -9.65 8.01
N ILE A 214 -7.97 -10.32 7.06
CA ILE A 214 -8.26 -11.70 6.70
C ILE A 214 -7.51 -12.60 7.68
N ALA A 215 -8.26 -13.33 8.51
CA ALA A 215 -7.67 -14.16 9.55
C ALA A 215 -6.64 -15.17 9.01
N GLY A 216 -5.48 -15.24 9.65
CA GLY A 216 -4.40 -16.17 9.32
C GLY A 216 -3.55 -15.78 8.11
N THR A 217 -3.80 -14.64 7.46
CA THR A 217 -2.92 -14.11 6.41
C THR A 217 -1.78 -13.30 7.01
N PHE A 218 -0.67 -13.19 6.27
CA PHE A 218 0.54 -12.46 6.68
C PHE A 218 0.21 -11.05 7.21
N PHE A 219 -0.44 -10.21 6.41
CA PHE A 219 -0.71 -8.83 6.80
C PHE A 219 -1.59 -8.68 8.04
N SER A 220 -2.57 -9.59 8.23
CA SER A 220 -3.43 -9.58 9.42
C SER A 220 -2.64 -10.00 10.65
N GLN A 221 -1.82 -11.05 10.53
CA GLN A 221 -1.02 -11.57 11.64
C GLN A 221 0.03 -10.55 12.11
N GLU A 222 0.81 -9.98 11.19
CA GLU A 222 1.83 -8.99 11.54
C GLU A 222 1.23 -7.77 12.27
N ARG A 223 0.07 -7.29 11.81
CA ARG A 223 -0.61 -6.17 12.47
C ARG A 223 -1.15 -6.56 13.85
N LEU A 224 -1.68 -7.77 14.01
CA LEU A 224 -2.11 -8.26 15.33
C LEU A 224 -0.91 -8.40 16.29
N ASP A 225 0.18 -9.00 15.81
CA ASP A 225 1.36 -9.25 16.63
C ASP A 225 1.96 -7.92 17.12
N GLY A 226 2.17 -6.94 16.21
CA GLY A 226 2.71 -5.64 16.59
C GLY A 226 1.81 -4.84 17.53
N PHE A 227 0.48 -4.91 17.35
CA PHE A 227 -0.46 -4.27 18.25
C PHE A 227 -0.43 -4.90 19.64
N ASN A 228 -0.50 -6.24 19.72
CA ASN A 228 -0.50 -6.97 20.97
C ASN A 228 0.84 -6.84 21.71
N GLU A 229 1.98 -6.86 21.00
CA GLU A 229 3.31 -6.72 21.61
C GLU A 229 3.43 -5.44 22.47
N VAL A 230 2.80 -4.36 22.03
CA VAL A 230 2.77 -3.11 22.78
C VAL A 230 1.71 -3.17 23.89
N MET A 231 0.50 -3.62 23.59
CA MET A 231 -0.60 -3.64 24.56
C MET A 231 -0.32 -4.54 25.76
N ASP A 232 0.32 -5.69 25.55
CA ASP A 232 0.66 -6.67 26.57
C ASP A 232 1.69 -6.15 27.60
N GLN A 233 2.33 -5.02 27.35
CA GLN A 233 3.26 -4.39 28.29
C GLN A 233 2.54 -3.58 29.38
N TYR A 234 1.22 -3.36 29.27
CA TYR A 234 0.46 -2.47 30.14
C TYR A 234 -0.67 -3.23 30.83
N ASP A 235 -0.47 -3.57 32.10
CA ASP A 235 -1.43 -4.34 32.91
C ASP A 235 -2.81 -3.68 33.05
N GLY A 236 -2.91 -2.35 32.86
CA GLY A 236 -4.17 -1.59 32.90
C GLY A 236 -4.96 -1.64 31.59
N VAL A 237 -4.44 -2.31 30.54
CA VAL A 237 -5.10 -2.42 29.25
C VAL A 237 -5.71 -3.81 29.08
N GLU A 238 -6.99 -3.86 28.72
CA GLU A 238 -7.71 -5.12 28.50
C GLU A 238 -8.25 -5.20 27.06
N LEU A 239 -7.88 -6.23 26.30
CA LEU A 239 -8.48 -6.55 25.01
C LEU A 239 -9.62 -7.57 25.22
N LEU A 240 -10.85 -7.14 24.94
CA LEU A 240 -12.08 -7.87 25.25
C LEU A 240 -12.44 -8.85 24.15
N GLY A 241 -12.44 -10.14 24.49
CA GLY A 241 -12.81 -11.21 23.55
C GLY A 241 -11.78 -11.46 22.46
N GLU A 242 -12.15 -12.29 21.49
CA GLU A 242 -11.30 -12.61 20.36
C GLU A 242 -11.45 -11.56 19.24
N PRO A 243 -10.41 -11.28 18.45
CA PRO A 243 -10.52 -10.46 17.26
C PRO A 243 -11.61 -10.95 16.31
N ILE A 244 -12.32 -10.03 15.65
CA ILE A 244 -13.31 -10.37 14.61
C ILE A 244 -12.72 -10.03 13.25
N ALA A 245 -12.63 -11.05 12.39
CA ALA A 245 -12.16 -10.86 11.01
C ALA A 245 -13.20 -10.12 10.16
N ALA A 246 -12.77 -9.08 9.47
CA ALA A 246 -13.61 -8.27 8.59
C ALA A 246 -13.03 -8.13 7.16
N ASP A 247 -12.05 -8.98 6.79
CA ASP A 247 -11.54 -9.17 5.43
C ASP A 247 -11.15 -7.85 4.72
N TRP A 248 -10.63 -6.87 5.46
CA TRP A 248 -10.30 -5.52 4.97
C TRP A 248 -11.50 -4.75 4.37
N ASN A 249 -12.72 -5.15 4.72
CA ASN A 249 -13.96 -4.69 4.12
C ASN A 249 -14.77 -3.80 5.08
N ARG A 250 -15.26 -2.66 4.57
CA ARG A 250 -16.02 -1.69 5.37
C ARG A 250 -17.32 -2.24 5.93
N GLU A 251 -18.10 -2.95 5.11
CA GLU A 251 -19.40 -3.50 5.53
C GLU A 251 -19.22 -4.54 6.62
N LYS A 252 -18.21 -5.41 6.47
CA LYS A 252 -17.84 -6.37 7.53
C LYS A 252 -17.29 -5.68 8.78
N GLY A 253 -16.58 -4.57 8.62
CA GLY A 253 -16.16 -3.71 9.73
C GLY A 253 -17.34 -3.15 10.52
N VAL A 254 -18.43 -2.75 9.82
CA VAL A 254 -19.70 -2.38 10.45
C VAL A 254 -20.28 -3.54 11.25
N GLU A 255 -20.39 -4.75 10.65
CA GLU A 255 -20.96 -5.94 11.29
C GLU A 255 -20.15 -6.38 12.52
N ALA A 256 -18.84 -6.34 12.44
CA ALA A 256 -17.94 -6.63 13.55
C ALA A 256 -18.13 -5.64 14.71
N ALA A 257 -18.15 -4.34 14.40
CA ALA A 257 -18.37 -3.31 15.40
C ALA A 257 -19.77 -3.40 16.04
N GLU A 258 -20.83 -3.65 15.27
CA GLU A 258 -22.17 -3.87 15.81
C GLU A 258 -22.22 -5.10 16.73
N THR A 259 -21.47 -6.15 16.41
CA THR A 259 -21.34 -7.35 17.25
C THR A 259 -20.70 -7.00 18.60
N PHE A 260 -19.58 -6.29 18.60
CA PHE A 260 -18.92 -5.85 19.82
C PHE A 260 -19.78 -4.89 20.63
N LEU A 261 -20.36 -3.88 19.99
CA LEU A 261 -21.25 -2.90 20.62
C LEU A 261 -22.53 -3.52 21.19
N SER A 262 -22.92 -4.70 20.74
CA SER A 262 -24.04 -5.46 21.29
C SER A 262 -23.65 -6.32 22.50
N ARG A 263 -22.38 -6.75 22.54
CA ARG A 263 -21.82 -7.60 23.60
C ARG A 263 -21.34 -6.80 24.79
N TYR A 264 -20.67 -5.68 24.54
CA TYR A 264 -20.08 -4.82 25.55
C TYR A 264 -20.75 -3.43 25.55
N ASN A 265 -20.99 -2.87 26.72
CA ASN A 265 -21.45 -1.50 26.82
C ASN A 265 -20.25 -0.52 26.78
N PRO A 266 -20.46 0.76 26.40
CA PRO A 266 -19.35 1.71 26.26
C PRO A 266 -18.59 2.07 27.54
N ASN A 267 -19.08 1.68 28.72
CA ASN A 267 -18.32 1.81 29.97
C ASN A 267 -17.42 0.59 30.24
N GLU A 268 -17.61 -0.52 29.52
CA GLU A 268 -16.77 -1.72 29.57
C GLU A 268 -15.78 -1.75 28.40
N MET A 269 -16.14 -1.15 27.26
CA MET A 269 -15.33 -1.09 26.05
C MET A 269 -15.25 0.36 25.57
N ASN A 270 -14.11 0.99 25.72
CA ASN A 270 -13.93 2.40 25.42
C ASN A 270 -13.16 2.68 24.11
N PHE A 271 -12.62 1.64 23.45
CA PHE A 271 -12.07 1.80 22.10
C PHE A 271 -12.34 0.60 21.20
N ILE A 272 -12.31 0.86 19.90
CA ILE A 272 -12.22 -0.14 18.83
C ILE A 272 -10.95 0.17 18.05
N TRP A 273 -10.04 -0.79 17.98
CA TRP A 273 -8.93 -0.77 17.03
C TRP A 273 -9.28 -1.62 15.81
N ALA A 274 -9.16 -1.05 14.63
CA ALA A 274 -9.34 -1.76 13.37
C ALA A 274 -8.03 -1.78 12.58
N ALA A 275 -7.63 -2.95 12.13
CA ALA A 275 -6.35 -3.16 11.44
C ALA A 275 -6.27 -2.46 10.07
N SER A 276 -7.35 -1.85 9.56
CA SER A 276 -7.35 -1.00 8.37
C SER A 276 -8.41 0.09 8.42
N ASN A 277 -8.23 1.15 7.63
CA ASN A 277 -9.16 2.28 7.64
C ASN A 277 -10.56 1.93 7.10
N GLU A 278 -10.68 1.04 6.12
CA GLU A 278 -11.99 0.63 5.63
C GLU A 278 -12.83 -0.01 6.76
N MET A 279 -12.21 -0.89 7.55
CA MET A 279 -12.86 -1.48 8.71
C MET A 279 -13.10 -0.45 9.82
N GLY A 280 -12.14 0.47 10.03
CA GLY A 280 -12.25 1.57 10.99
C GLY A 280 -13.38 2.55 10.66
N LEU A 281 -13.54 2.94 9.40
CA LEU A 281 -14.65 3.75 8.92
C LEU A 281 -16.00 3.01 9.11
N GLY A 282 -16.01 1.70 8.95
CA GLY A 282 -17.15 0.85 9.27
C GLY A 282 -17.50 0.89 10.76
N ALA A 283 -16.49 0.73 11.61
CA ALA A 283 -16.65 0.78 13.07
C ALA A 283 -17.13 2.16 13.55
N MET A 284 -16.54 3.22 13.02
CA MET A 284 -16.96 4.61 13.27
C MET A 284 -18.46 4.80 12.94
N ALA A 285 -18.89 4.36 11.76
CA ALA A 285 -20.27 4.48 11.35
C ALA A 285 -21.22 3.69 12.26
N ALA A 286 -20.85 2.51 12.75
CA ALA A 286 -21.61 1.73 13.69
C ALA A 286 -21.73 2.42 15.06
N ALA A 287 -20.62 2.93 15.62
CA ALA A 287 -20.59 3.68 16.87
C ALA A 287 -21.41 4.98 16.78
N GLN A 288 -21.31 5.71 15.65
CA GLN A 288 -22.07 6.92 15.40
C GLN A 288 -23.58 6.63 15.35
N ARG A 289 -24.01 5.58 14.63
CA ARG A 289 -25.44 5.18 14.59
C ARG A 289 -26.00 4.83 15.98
N LYS A 290 -25.16 4.24 16.83
CA LYS A 290 -25.55 3.91 18.21
C LYS A 290 -25.50 5.12 19.15
N GLY A 291 -24.92 6.24 18.73
CA GLY A 291 -24.79 7.47 19.54
C GLY A 291 -23.70 7.39 20.61
N VAL A 292 -22.73 6.48 20.44
CA VAL A 292 -21.65 6.24 21.40
C VAL A 292 -20.26 6.56 20.86
N LEU A 293 -20.16 7.15 19.67
CA LEU A 293 -18.88 7.55 19.09
C LEU A 293 -18.23 8.65 19.94
N ASP A 294 -16.96 8.50 20.26
CA ASP A 294 -16.11 9.58 20.73
C ASP A 294 -15.68 10.44 19.53
N ASP A 295 -16.08 11.69 19.52
CA ASP A 295 -15.79 12.67 18.48
C ASP A 295 -14.95 13.87 19.00
N SER A 296 -14.16 13.62 20.05
CA SER A 296 -13.31 14.64 20.70
C SER A 296 -12.08 15.04 19.88
N GLY A 297 -11.69 14.24 18.90
CA GLY A 297 -10.50 14.45 18.06
C GLY A 297 -9.17 14.22 18.78
N GLY A 298 -9.17 13.53 19.91
CA GLY A 298 -7.97 13.23 20.67
C GLY A 298 -7.39 14.41 21.44
N ARG A 299 -8.14 15.52 21.58
CA ARG A 299 -7.68 16.75 22.26
C ARG A 299 -8.20 16.92 23.67
N THR A 300 -9.08 16.06 24.09
CA THR A 300 -9.69 16.02 25.42
C THR A 300 -9.61 14.62 25.97
N PRO A 301 -9.64 14.46 27.30
CA PRO A 301 -9.77 13.14 27.88
C PRO A 301 -10.97 12.38 27.34
N PRO A 302 -10.89 11.03 27.25
CA PRO A 302 -12.01 10.20 26.79
C PRO A 302 -13.28 10.47 27.60
N GLU A 303 -14.43 10.61 26.92
CA GLU A 303 -15.71 10.80 27.59
C GLU A 303 -16.27 9.44 28.04
N GLU A 304 -16.80 9.39 29.28
CA GLU A 304 -17.49 8.21 29.81
C GLU A 304 -18.68 7.83 28.93
N GLY A 305 -18.81 6.54 28.60
CA GLY A 305 -19.86 6.03 27.74
C GLY A 305 -19.67 6.28 26.25
N LYS A 306 -18.47 6.63 25.83
CA LYS A 306 -18.07 6.79 24.43
C LYS A 306 -17.04 5.74 24.03
N VAL A 307 -16.95 5.53 22.72
CA VAL A 307 -16.04 4.55 22.09
C VAL A 307 -15.17 5.29 21.07
N ALA A 308 -13.89 5.33 21.32
CA ALA A 308 -12.90 5.92 20.41
C ALA A 308 -12.55 4.95 19.29
N ILE A 309 -12.27 5.47 18.11
CA ILE A 309 -11.86 4.68 16.94
C ILE A 309 -10.41 4.96 16.62
N PHE A 310 -9.62 3.88 16.56
CA PHE A 310 -8.23 3.88 16.10
C PHE A 310 -8.08 2.92 14.94
N THR A 311 -7.27 3.28 13.96
CA THR A 311 -7.13 2.46 12.76
C THR A 311 -5.78 2.68 12.07
N ASN A 312 -5.61 2.05 10.91
CA ASN A 312 -4.41 2.11 10.08
C ASN A 312 -4.76 2.55 8.67
N ASP A 313 -3.77 3.03 7.95
CA ASP A 313 -3.70 3.28 6.50
C ASP A 313 -3.63 4.77 6.11
N VAL A 314 -4.59 5.61 6.49
CA VAL A 314 -4.76 7.04 6.13
C VAL A 314 -5.09 7.28 4.64
N THR A 315 -6.32 7.70 4.41
CA THR A 315 -6.84 8.07 3.10
C THR A 315 -7.40 9.50 3.11
N PRO A 316 -7.72 10.08 1.94
CA PRO A 316 -8.44 11.36 1.91
C PRO A 316 -9.75 11.37 2.71
N GLU A 317 -10.49 10.25 2.73
CA GLU A 317 -11.73 10.12 3.49
C GLU A 317 -11.46 10.07 4.99
N SER A 318 -10.61 9.13 5.44
CA SER A 318 -10.31 9.03 6.87
C SER A 318 -9.61 10.27 7.43
N THR A 319 -8.77 10.95 6.63
CA THR A 319 -8.19 12.24 7.03
C THR A 319 -9.27 13.30 7.30
N ALA A 320 -10.37 13.31 6.54
CA ALA A 320 -11.49 14.21 6.81
C ALA A 320 -12.20 13.84 8.12
N GLU A 321 -12.40 12.54 8.38
CA GLU A 321 -13.01 12.08 9.64
C GLU A 321 -12.10 12.32 10.86
N ILE A 322 -10.77 12.27 10.69
CA ILE A 322 -9.81 12.68 11.73
C ILE A 322 -9.93 14.19 12.01
N ARG A 323 -10.01 15.05 10.99
CA ARG A 323 -10.21 16.49 11.18
C ARG A 323 -11.52 16.80 11.89
N ASP A 324 -12.56 16.06 11.58
CA ASP A 324 -13.87 16.14 12.23
C ASP A 324 -13.89 15.56 13.64
N GLY A 325 -12.79 14.93 14.08
CA GLY A 325 -12.62 14.36 15.41
C GLY A 325 -13.28 13.01 15.64
N LYS A 326 -13.79 12.35 14.60
CA LYS A 326 -14.53 11.07 14.67
C LYS A 326 -13.64 9.83 14.65
N ILE A 327 -12.43 9.96 14.12
CA ILE A 327 -11.33 9.00 14.27
C ILE A 327 -10.26 9.70 15.10
N ILE A 328 -9.87 9.09 16.21
CA ILE A 328 -8.94 9.72 17.15
C ILE A 328 -7.53 9.74 16.58
N ALA A 329 -7.07 8.61 16.10
CA ALA A 329 -5.79 8.50 15.41
C ALA A 329 -5.78 7.34 14.40
N GLU A 330 -4.92 7.48 13.42
CA GLU A 330 -4.68 6.50 12.37
C GLU A 330 -3.19 6.42 12.06
N THR A 331 -2.67 5.25 11.72
CA THR A 331 -1.27 5.11 11.30
C THR A 331 -1.14 5.23 9.79
N HIS A 332 -0.31 6.14 9.32
CA HIS A 332 -0.05 6.39 7.91
C HIS A 332 0.89 5.33 7.32
N HIS A 333 0.51 4.80 6.17
CA HIS A 333 1.24 3.75 5.45
C HIS A 333 1.77 4.18 4.06
N GLY A 334 1.55 5.43 3.66
CA GLY A 334 2.16 5.99 2.45
C GLY A 334 1.52 5.60 1.11
N PHE A 335 0.20 5.46 1.02
CA PHE A 335 -0.45 5.07 -0.23
C PHE A 335 -0.22 6.03 -1.40
N ALA A 336 -0.07 7.31 -1.14
CA ALA A 336 0.31 8.29 -2.17
C ALA A 336 1.75 8.04 -2.64
N GLU A 337 2.65 7.78 -1.69
CA GLU A 337 4.06 7.46 -1.93
C GLU A 337 4.22 6.18 -2.73
N TRP A 338 3.39 5.16 -2.50
CA TRP A 338 3.43 3.90 -3.27
C TRP A 338 3.28 4.14 -4.76
N GLY A 339 2.24 4.87 -5.15
CA GLY A 339 1.99 5.18 -6.56
C GLY A 339 3.06 6.08 -7.14
N TRP A 340 3.45 7.10 -6.38
CA TRP A 340 4.43 8.10 -6.79
C TRP A 340 5.82 7.49 -7.05
N ILE A 341 6.33 6.76 -6.07
CA ILE A 341 7.64 6.09 -6.15
C ILE A 341 7.57 4.86 -7.06
N GLY A 342 6.45 4.12 -7.03
CA GLY A 342 6.23 2.97 -7.91
C GLY A 342 6.30 3.34 -9.40
N THR A 343 5.70 4.46 -9.78
CA THR A 343 5.81 4.97 -11.16
C THR A 343 7.23 5.42 -11.48
N LYS A 344 7.91 6.15 -10.57
CA LYS A 344 9.31 6.53 -10.75
C LYS A 344 10.20 5.31 -11.01
N PHE A 345 10.11 4.31 -10.15
CA PHE A 345 10.91 3.09 -10.28
C PHE A 345 10.53 2.29 -11.53
N GLY A 346 9.23 2.23 -11.86
CA GLY A 346 8.76 1.58 -13.08
C GLY A 346 9.38 2.22 -14.34
N VAL A 347 9.41 3.54 -14.43
CA VAL A 347 10.05 4.26 -15.55
C VAL A 347 11.56 4.01 -15.57
N GLN A 348 12.24 4.07 -14.41
CA GLN A 348 13.67 3.78 -14.32
C GLN A 348 14.00 2.35 -14.79
N LEU A 349 13.27 1.35 -14.33
CA LEU A 349 13.43 -0.05 -14.74
C LEU A 349 13.20 -0.26 -16.23
N ALA A 350 12.16 0.36 -16.79
CA ALA A 350 11.88 0.33 -18.23
C ALA A 350 13.01 0.98 -19.06
N CYS A 351 13.72 1.94 -18.48
CA CYS A 351 14.91 2.55 -19.06
C CYS A 351 16.21 1.75 -18.80
N GLY A 352 16.14 0.61 -18.13
CA GLY A 352 17.32 -0.20 -17.79
C GLY A 352 18.17 0.39 -16.67
N GLN A 353 17.62 1.30 -15.87
CA GLN A 353 18.30 1.90 -14.72
C GLN A 353 18.07 1.06 -13.47
N ASP A 354 19.03 1.05 -12.58
CA ASP A 354 18.90 0.42 -11.26
C ASP A 354 17.99 1.24 -10.34
N VAL A 355 17.21 0.53 -9.49
CA VAL A 355 16.39 1.12 -8.43
C VAL A 355 16.81 0.54 -7.07
N PRO A 356 16.55 1.24 -5.95
CA PRO A 356 16.78 0.70 -4.62
C PRO A 356 16.00 -0.61 -4.43
N GLN A 357 16.63 -1.61 -3.80
CA GLN A 357 15.97 -2.89 -3.47
C GLN A 357 14.78 -2.70 -2.54
N THR A 358 14.86 -1.72 -1.63
CA THR A 358 13.78 -1.36 -0.69
C THR A 358 13.59 0.14 -0.64
N PHE A 359 12.34 0.58 -0.53
CA PHE A 359 11.95 1.94 -0.22
C PHE A 359 11.01 1.89 0.99
N ASP A 360 11.59 2.17 2.15
CA ASP A 360 10.89 2.13 3.42
C ASP A 360 10.09 3.42 3.66
N ILE A 361 8.78 3.26 3.83
CA ILE A 361 7.86 4.33 4.21
C ILE A 361 7.56 4.11 5.70
N ARG A 362 8.36 4.71 6.56
CA ARG A 362 8.18 4.54 8.01
C ARG A 362 6.78 4.92 8.46
N PRO A 363 6.04 4.02 9.13
CA PRO A 363 4.72 4.31 9.65
C PRO A 363 4.76 5.45 10.67
N ARG A 364 3.70 6.27 10.70
CA ARG A 364 3.60 7.36 11.67
C ARG A 364 2.17 7.70 12.02
N THR A 365 1.95 8.20 13.22
CA THR A 365 0.62 8.60 13.70
C THR A 365 0.12 9.85 13.00
N VAL A 366 -1.13 9.76 12.56
CA VAL A 366 -1.95 10.89 12.08
C VAL A 366 -3.11 11.09 13.06
N TRP A 367 -3.28 12.30 13.49
CA TRP A 367 -4.33 12.73 14.38
C TRP A 367 -4.77 14.16 14.03
N GLN A 368 -5.77 14.70 14.70
CA GLN A 368 -6.34 16.00 14.36
C GLN A 368 -5.29 17.13 14.31
N GLY A 369 -4.23 17.03 15.12
CA GLY A 369 -3.18 18.06 15.19
C GLY A 369 -2.25 18.14 13.98
N ASN A 370 -2.11 17.05 13.19
CA ASN A 370 -1.21 17.00 12.04
C ASN A 370 -1.89 16.52 10.74
N ALA A 371 -3.20 16.27 10.74
CA ALA A 371 -3.94 15.74 9.60
C ALA A 371 -3.81 16.60 8.31
N ASP A 372 -3.58 17.90 8.45
CA ASP A 372 -3.43 18.81 7.32
C ASP A 372 -2.15 18.59 6.50
N GLN A 373 -1.16 17.84 7.03
CA GLN A 373 0.07 17.47 6.33
C GLN A 373 -0.12 16.31 5.34
N PHE A 374 -1.25 15.59 5.40
CA PHE A 374 -1.47 14.39 4.62
C PHE A 374 -2.35 14.66 3.40
N TYR A 375 -3.64 14.69 3.53
CA TYR A 375 -4.55 14.89 2.40
C TYR A 375 -5.35 16.18 2.55
N PRO A 376 -5.70 16.84 1.42
CA PRO A 376 -5.62 16.36 0.03
C PRO A 376 -4.26 16.53 -0.67
N ASN A 377 -3.27 17.16 -0.04
CA ASN A 377 -1.98 17.47 -0.66
C ASN A 377 -0.83 16.88 0.17
N PRO A 378 -0.56 15.58 0.09
CA PRO A 378 0.54 14.97 0.80
C PRO A 378 1.88 15.53 0.32
N ASN A 379 2.84 15.64 1.25
CA ASN A 379 4.19 16.06 0.93
C ASN A 379 4.96 14.90 0.30
N LEU A 380 5.01 14.87 -1.04
CA LEU A 380 5.70 13.83 -1.81
C LEU A 380 7.11 14.28 -2.20
N PRO A 381 8.08 13.36 -2.30
CA PRO A 381 9.40 13.68 -2.78
C PRO A 381 9.35 14.14 -4.25
N GLU A 382 10.11 15.18 -4.58
CA GLU A 382 10.26 15.65 -5.96
C GLU A 382 10.94 14.59 -6.82
N ILE A 383 10.46 14.39 -8.05
CA ILE A 383 11.06 13.48 -9.03
C ILE A 383 11.68 14.28 -10.16
N ASP A 384 13.00 14.13 -10.33
CA ASP A 384 13.72 14.73 -11.46
C ASP A 384 13.55 13.87 -12.73
N TRP A 385 12.39 14.02 -13.38
CA TRP A 385 12.06 13.32 -14.61
C TRP A 385 13.02 13.63 -15.76
N GLN A 386 13.60 14.82 -15.80
CA GLN A 386 14.56 15.18 -16.85
C GLN A 386 15.87 14.41 -16.69
N LYS A 387 16.33 14.23 -15.45
CA LYS A 387 17.51 13.40 -15.18
C LYS A 387 17.24 11.95 -15.58
N ILE A 388 16.11 11.35 -15.16
CA ILE A 388 15.76 9.99 -15.53
C ILE A 388 15.73 9.83 -17.06
N LYS A 389 15.16 10.81 -17.78
CA LYS A 389 15.07 10.80 -19.24
C LYS A 389 16.43 10.88 -19.92
N ASN A 390 17.34 11.69 -19.40
CA ASN A 390 18.66 11.83 -19.96
C ASN A 390 19.53 10.57 -19.79
N ASP A 391 19.24 9.80 -18.75
CA ASP A 391 19.94 8.55 -18.42
C ASP A 391 19.22 7.31 -19.04
N CYS A 392 18.10 7.50 -19.73
CA CYS A 392 17.30 6.48 -20.41
C CYS A 392 17.84 6.27 -21.85
#